data_814e50be06bc72e976ae5e1e84b87654
#
_entry.id   814e50be06bc72e976ae5e1e84b87654
#
_cell.length_a   1.000
_cell.length_b   1.000
_cell.length_c   1.000
_cell.angle_alpha   90.00
_cell.angle_beta   90.00
_cell.angle_gamma   90.00
#
_symmetry.space_group_name_H-M   'P 1'
#
loop_
_entity.id
_entity.type
_entity.pdbx_description
1 polymer ?
#
loop_
_entity_poly.entity_id
_entity_poly.type
_entity_poly.pdbx_seq_one_letter_code
_entity_poly.pdbx_strand_id
1 'polypeptide(L)'
;MQPTKSFAIPLSFIGIMFFSLGFALGINSLLVPVLQGSLGISNAASYLIIAATFIPFLIFGYPAGLTIKAIGYKKTMSLSFVIFAAAFYLFILSADEKSFPLFLLASFVSGAANAYLQASVNPYITILGPLDSAAKRISMMGICNKLAWPIPSIFIVWLLGKDVHLIGIEDLSKPFWIIIVAFLALGVLAFLAPLPEVKAAGEDESEEEESAACAYAATKTSVFQFTHLLLGCLALFLYVGVETVSLGTLVDYANSLGLPGAANYAWIAPIGIVIGYICGIILIPKYISQAVALKLCSSLAIAGALLVVLTPAEISIYFISLMALGCSLMWPALWPLAMADLGKFTKSGSSLLIMAMFGGAVLPTLYGSLKDAVGAQQAYWLCLPCFLYILYYSIHGYKIRS
;
A
#
# COMPACT_ATOMS: atom_id res chain seq x y z
N MET A 1 2.29 25.95 -32.44
CA MET A 1 2.88 25.22 -31.31
C MET A 1 2.22 25.73 -30.03
N GLN A 2 1.28 25.00 -29.44
CA GLN A 2 0.79 25.32 -28.11
C GLN A 2 1.94 25.13 -27.11
N PRO A 3 2.15 26.04 -26.14
CA PRO A 3 3.18 25.88 -25.14
C PRO A 3 2.90 24.56 -24.39
N THR A 4 3.88 23.66 -24.39
CA THR A 4 3.85 22.45 -23.60
C THR A 4 3.65 22.85 -22.15
N LYS A 5 2.41 22.72 -21.62
CA LYS A 5 2.13 22.97 -20.21
C LYS A 5 3.06 22.07 -19.40
N SER A 6 3.95 22.68 -18.63
CA SER A 6 4.87 21.93 -17.76
C SER A 6 4.04 21.19 -16.72
N PHE A 7 3.98 19.85 -16.79
CA PHE A 7 3.35 18.99 -15.79
C PHE A 7 4.19 18.80 -14.54
N ALA A 8 5.39 19.39 -14.48
CA ALA A 8 6.34 19.18 -13.39
C ALA A 8 5.75 19.58 -12.02
N ILE A 9 5.10 20.74 -11.92
CA ILE A 9 4.53 21.23 -10.66
C ILE A 9 3.38 20.33 -10.18
N PRO A 10 2.33 20.03 -10.98
CA PRO A 10 1.29 19.08 -10.59
C PRO A 10 1.85 17.70 -10.22
N LEU A 11 2.83 17.19 -10.97
CA LEU A 11 3.46 15.90 -10.70
C LEU A 11 4.19 15.88 -9.35
N SER A 12 4.88 16.97 -9.00
CA SER A 12 5.56 17.09 -7.71
C SER A 12 4.55 17.12 -6.55
N PHE A 13 3.43 17.82 -6.68
CA PHE A 13 2.37 17.82 -5.69
C PHE A 13 1.79 16.43 -5.47
N ILE A 14 1.50 15.71 -6.56
CA ILE A 14 1.01 14.33 -6.47
C ILE A 14 2.07 13.42 -5.85
N GLY A 15 3.35 13.62 -6.17
CA GLY A 15 4.47 12.90 -5.53
C GLY A 15 4.49 13.07 -4.00
N ILE A 16 4.26 14.29 -3.50
CA ILE A 16 4.14 14.56 -2.05
C ILE A 16 2.93 13.81 -1.46
N MET A 17 1.83 13.73 -2.17
CA MET A 17 0.64 12.99 -1.71
C MET A 17 0.92 11.49 -1.63
N PHE A 18 1.58 10.89 -2.64
CA PHE A 18 2.01 9.50 -2.59
C PHE A 18 3.04 9.24 -1.49
N PHE A 19 3.94 10.18 -1.24
CA PHE A 19 4.85 10.14 -0.10
C PHE A 19 4.06 10.12 1.22
N SER A 20 3.04 10.98 1.37
CA SER A 20 2.19 11.04 2.58
C SER A 20 1.43 9.73 2.81
N LEU A 21 0.96 9.06 1.74
CA LEU A 21 0.34 7.73 1.82
C LEU A 21 1.31 6.69 2.41
N GLY A 22 2.54 6.64 1.89
CA GLY A 22 3.57 5.72 2.39
C GLY A 22 3.98 6.04 3.82
N PHE A 23 4.14 7.31 4.15
CA PHE A 23 4.47 7.80 5.49
C PHE A 23 3.41 7.36 6.52
N ALA A 24 2.13 7.60 6.22
CA ALA A 24 1.04 7.24 7.14
C ALA A 24 0.91 5.73 7.36
N LEU A 25 1.16 4.91 6.33
CA LEU A 25 1.20 3.45 6.48
C LEU A 25 2.43 2.97 7.24
N GLY A 26 3.57 3.63 7.02
CA GLY A 26 4.84 3.28 7.64
C GLY A 26 4.89 3.48 9.16
N ILE A 27 4.01 4.32 9.72
CA ILE A 27 3.94 4.52 11.17
C ILE A 27 3.65 3.22 11.93
N ASN A 28 2.90 2.30 11.32
CA ASN A 28 2.57 1.02 11.92
C ASN A 28 3.83 0.17 12.21
N SER A 29 4.88 0.31 11.39
CA SER A 29 6.14 -0.41 11.60
C SER A 29 6.84 -0.07 12.92
N LEU A 30 6.63 1.16 13.42
CA LEU A 30 7.10 1.59 14.72
C LEU A 30 6.09 1.27 15.82
N LEU A 31 4.78 1.48 15.56
CA LEU A 31 3.75 1.29 16.57
C LEU A 31 3.66 -0.15 17.06
N VAL A 32 3.87 -1.14 16.19
CA VAL A 32 3.84 -2.56 16.58
C VAL A 32 4.80 -2.85 17.76
N PRO A 33 6.12 -2.65 17.66
CA PRO A 33 7.03 -2.94 18.77
C PRO A 33 6.84 -2.01 19.98
N VAL A 34 6.47 -0.74 19.76
CA VAL A 34 6.23 0.20 20.86
C VAL A 34 5.02 -0.22 21.70
N LEU A 35 3.92 -0.66 21.07
CA LEU A 35 2.74 -1.13 21.78
C LEU A 35 2.98 -2.46 22.51
N GLN A 36 3.75 -3.36 21.91
CA GLN A 36 4.18 -4.60 22.59
C GLN A 36 4.93 -4.28 23.89
N GLY A 37 5.94 -3.40 23.81
CA GLY A 37 6.76 -3.02 24.96
C GLY A 37 6.00 -2.23 26.02
N SER A 38 5.16 -1.25 25.62
CA SER A 38 4.49 -0.34 26.55
C SER A 38 3.23 -0.91 27.19
N LEU A 39 2.46 -1.72 26.44
CA LEU A 39 1.19 -2.27 26.92
C LEU A 39 1.25 -3.74 27.29
N GLY A 40 2.37 -4.41 27.04
CA GLY A 40 2.53 -5.85 27.35
C GLY A 40 1.57 -6.74 26.56
N ILE A 41 1.15 -6.32 25.37
CA ILE A 41 0.21 -7.08 24.53
C ILE A 41 0.94 -8.11 23.67
N SER A 42 0.22 -9.18 23.26
CA SER A 42 0.77 -10.20 22.38
C SER A 42 1.13 -9.67 20.99
N ASN A 43 1.97 -10.41 20.27
CA ASN A 43 2.28 -10.07 18.88
C ASN A 43 1.00 -10.06 18.02
N ALA A 44 0.14 -11.06 18.16
CA ALA A 44 -1.15 -11.10 17.44
C ALA A 44 -1.98 -9.83 17.68
N ALA A 45 -2.09 -9.37 18.94
CA ALA A 45 -2.83 -8.16 19.28
C ALA A 45 -2.18 -6.90 18.68
N SER A 46 -0.86 -6.75 18.76
CA SER A 46 -0.17 -5.57 18.24
C SER A 46 -0.31 -5.41 16.72
N TYR A 47 -0.36 -6.52 15.96
CA TYR A 47 -0.58 -6.48 14.53
C TYR A 47 -2.01 -6.11 14.10
N LEU A 48 -2.98 -6.11 15.04
CA LEU A 48 -4.33 -5.58 14.76
C LEU A 48 -4.30 -4.09 14.40
N ILE A 49 -3.25 -3.36 14.76
CA ILE A 49 -3.09 -1.96 14.35
C ILE A 49 -2.94 -1.82 12.83
N ILE A 50 -2.21 -2.74 12.21
CA ILE A 50 -2.09 -2.80 10.75
C ILE A 50 -3.45 -3.20 10.14
N ALA A 51 -4.12 -4.20 10.71
CA ALA A 51 -5.45 -4.60 10.26
C ALA A 51 -6.44 -3.43 10.30
N ALA A 52 -6.49 -2.70 11.42
CA ALA A 52 -7.34 -1.52 11.57
C ALA A 52 -7.06 -0.44 10.52
N THR A 53 -5.80 -0.30 10.07
CA THR A 53 -5.43 0.64 9.00
C THR A 53 -5.92 0.18 7.61
N PHE A 54 -6.03 -1.12 7.34
CA PHE A 54 -6.44 -1.63 6.03
C PHE A 54 -7.93 -1.95 5.91
N ILE A 55 -8.65 -2.19 7.01
CA ILE A 55 -10.11 -2.38 7.01
C ILE A 55 -10.86 -1.24 6.31
N PRO A 56 -10.51 0.05 6.52
CA PRO A 56 -11.18 1.17 5.87
C PRO A 56 -11.21 1.12 4.34
N PHE A 57 -10.24 0.48 3.68
CA PHE A 57 -10.28 0.36 2.22
C PHE A 57 -11.51 -0.40 1.71
N LEU A 58 -11.95 -1.40 2.48
CA LEU A 58 -13.17 -2.15 2.19
C LEU A 58 -14.44 -1.28 2.35
N ILE A 59 -14.43 -0.39 3.35
CA ILE A 59 -15.61 0.39 3.76
C ILE A 59 -15.69 1.72 2.99
N PHE A 60 -14.58 2.45 2.88
CA PHE A 60 -14.54 3.83 2.37
C PHE A 60 -14.18 3.95 0.89
N GLY A 61 -13.86 2.87 0.20
CA GLY A 61 -13.57 2.94 -1.24
C GLY A 61 -14.72 3.54 -2.06
N TYR A 62 -15.96 3.11 -1.80
CA TYR A 62 -17.16 3.65 -2.46
C TYR A 62 -17.54 5.05 -1.96
N PRO A 63 -17.63 5.33 -0.64
CA PRO A 63 -17.86 6.70 -0.13
C PRO A 63 -16.86 7.74 -0.61
N ALA A 64 -15.59 7.38 -0.76
CA ALA A 64 -14.57 8.28 -1.30
C ALA A 64 -14.89 8.69 -2.75
N GLY A 65 -15.32 7.74 -3.59
CA GLY A 65 -15.78 8.02 -4.94
C GLY A 65 -16.97 8.98 -5.00
N LEU A 66 -17.96 8.82 -4.10
CA LEU A 66 -19.09 9.74 -3.97
C LEU A 66 -18.63 11.14 -3.53
N THR A 67 -17.68 11.22 -2.61
CA THR A 67 -17.12 12.50 -2.17
C THR A 67 -16.40 13.22 -3.30
N ILE A 68 -15.62 12.49 -4.11
CA ILE A 68 -14.95 13.06 -5.30
C ILE A 68 -15.98 13.63 -6.29
N LYS A 69 -17.08 12.92 -6.53
CA LYS A 69 -18.17 13.43 -7.38
C LYS A 69 -18.81 14.69 -6.81
N ALA A 70 -18.96 14.78 -5.50
CA ALA A 70 -19.62 15.92 -4.84
C ALA A 70 -18.75 17.18 -4.75
N ILE A 71 -17.46 17.04 -4.41
CA ILE A 71 -16.58 18.18 -4.11
C ILE A 71 -15.32 18.25 -4.98
N GLY A 72 -15.08 17.27 -5.85
CA GLY A 72 -13.93 17.18 -6.75
C GLY A 72 -12.68 16.58 -6.11
N TYR A 73 -11.70 16.21 -6.95
CA TYR A 73 -10.45 15.57 -6.53
C TYR A 73 -9.65 16.40 -5.52
N LYS A 74 -9.41 17.66 -5.82
CA LYS A 74 -8.58 18.58 -5.03
C LYS A 74 -9.09 18.76 -3.60
N LYS A 75 -10.41 19.00 -3.44
CA LYS A 75 -11.01 19.17 -2.11
C LYS A 75 -11.01 17.84 -1.33
N THR A 76 -11.19 16.71 -2.01
CA THR A 76 -11.13 15.39 -1.38
C THR A 76 -9.71 15.08 -0.89
N MET A 77 -8.67 15.42 -1.66
CA MET A 77 -7.28 15.32 -1.22
C MET A 77 -7.02 16.17 0.03
N SER A 78 -7.49 17.42 0.05
CA SER A 78 -7.37 18.31 1.21
C SER A 78 -8.09 17.73 2.44
N LEU A 79 -9.32 17.23 2.26
CA LEU A 79 -10.10 16.58 3.32
C LEU A 79 -9.36 15.37 3.91
N SER A 80 -8.69 14.57 3.08
CA SER A 80 -7.91 13.43 3.54
C SER A 80 -6.82 13.82 4.54
N PHE A 81 -6.15 14.94 4.31
CA PHE A 81 -5.12 15.44 5.24
C PHE A 81 -5.71 15.92 6.58
N VAL A 82 -6.92 16.50 6.57
CA VAL A 82 -7.63 16.84 7.81
C VAL A 82 -7.98 15.57 8.59
N ILE A 83 -8.44 14.51 7.90
CA ILE A 83 -8.74 13.23 8.55
C ILE A 83 -7.45 12.58 9.09
N PHE A 84 -6.31 12.66 8.38
CA PHE A 84 -5.01 12.23 8.90
C PHE A 84 -4.64 12.98 10.18
N ALA A 85 -4.78 14.31 10.21
CA ALA A 85 -4.50 15.12 11.40
C ALA A 85 -5.37 14.68 12.59
N ALA A 86 -6.66 14.42 12.36
CA ALA A 86 -7.57 13.88 13.37
C ALA A 86 -7.14 12.49 13.87
N ALA A 87 -6.67 11.62 12.97
CA ALA A 87 -6.16 10.29 13.34
C ALA A 87 -4.92 10.38 14.24
N PHE A 88 -3.97 11.27 13.90
CA PHE A 88 -2.78 11.47 14.74
C PHE A 88 -3.08 12.13 16.09
N TYR A 89 -4.10 12.98 16.15
CA TYR A 89 -4.61 13.47 17.43
C TYR A 89 -5.22 12.35 18.28
N LEU A 90 -5.98 11.43 17.65
CA LEU A 90 -6.48 10.23 18.34
C LEU A 90 -5.35 9.32 18.84
N PHE A 91 -4.23 9.22 18.12
CA PHE A 91 -3.06 8.49 18.62
C PHE A 91 -2.48 9.13 19.88
N ILE A 92 -2.45 10.48 19.98
CA ILE A 92 -2.01 11.17 21.19
C ILE A 92 -2.96 10.84 22.35
N LEU A 93 -4.27 10.97 22.16
CA LEU A 93 -5.26 10.61 23.17
C LEU A 93 -5.14 9.15 23.60
N SER A 94 -4.87 8.26 22.63
CA SER A 94 -4.67 6.83 22.90
C SER A 94 -3.45 6.56 23.79
N ALA A 95 -2.39 7.34 23.60
CA ALA A 95 -1.17 7.26 24.40
C ALA A 95 -1.41 7.80 25.83
N ASP A 96 -2.10 8.93 25.97
CA ASP A 96 -2.43 9.54 27.26
C ASP A 96 -3.33 8.63 28.10
N GLU A 97 -4.33 8.00 27.47
CA GLU A 97 -5.26 7.07 28.13
C GLU A 97 -4.71 5.64 28.24
N LYS A 98 -3.53 5.36 27.68
CA LYS A 98 -2.93 4.02 27.59
C LYS A 98 -3.91 2.97 27.06
N SER A 99 -4.73 3.33 26.08
CA SER A 99 -5.86 2.56 25.60
C SER A 99 -5.59 1.93 24.23
N PHE A 100 -5.38 0.63 24.19
CA PHE A 100 -5.20 -0.10 22.94
C PHE A 100 -6.41 0.01 21.98
N PRO A 101 -7.69 -0.07 22.46
CA PRO A 101 -8.84 0.16 21.57
C PRO A 101 -8.85 1.56 20.91
N LEU A 102 -8.38 2.60 21.60
CA LEU A 102 -8.25 3.93 20.99
C LEU A 102 -7.13 3.96 19.94
N PHE A 103 -6.03 3.24 20.14
CA PHE A 103 -5.00 3.06 19.10
C PHE A 103 -5.57 2.39 17.84
N LEU A 104 -6.43 1.37 17.99
CA LEU A 104 -7.12 0.74 16.87
C LEU A 104 -8.06 1.72 16.15
N LEU A 105 -8.81 2.54 16.89
CA LEU A 105 -9.66 3.57 16.32
C LEU A 105 -8.84 4.63 15.57
N ALA A 106 -7.72 5.09 16.12
CA ALA A 106 -6.82 6.03 15.48
C ALA A 106 -6.27 5.47 14.16
N SER A 107 -5.85 4.19 14.18
CA SER A 107 -5.38 3.48 12.97
C SER A 107 -6.49 3.32 11.92
N PHE A 108 -7.71 3.04 12.35
CA PHE A 108 -8.88 2.97 11.47
C PHE A 108 -9.16 4.33 10.80
N VAL A 109 -9.14 5.43 11.55
CA VAL A 109 -9.32 6.78 11.01
C VAL A 109 -8.17 7.16 10.07
N SER A 110 -6.92 6.79 10.39
CA SER A 110 -5.78 6.96 9.50
C SER A 110 -5.94 6.18 8.19
N GLY A 111 -6.43 4.94 8.28
CA GLY A 111 -6.76 4.11 7.12
C GLY A 111 -7.88 4.70 6.26
N ALA A 112 -8.90 5.30 6.87
CA ALA A 112 -9.96 6.02 6.14
C ALA A 112 -9.38 7.22 5.37
N ALA A 113 -8.53 8.03 6.01
CA ALA A 113 -7.81 9.13 5.35
C ALA A 113 -7.00 8.62 4.15
N ASN A 114 -6.29 7.49 4.33
CA ASN A 114 -5.50 6.84 3.30
C ASN A 114 -6.38 6.38 2.12
N ALA A 115 -7.54 5.77 2.39
CA ALA A 115 -8.49 5.35 1.37
C ALA A 115 -9.03 6.53 0.54
N TYR A 116 -9.41 7.64 1.19
CA TYR A 116 -9.85 8.87 0.52
C TYR A 116 -8.74 9.49 -0.34
N LEU A 117 -7.52 9.55 0.18
CA LEU A 117 -6.39 10.11 -0.56
C LEU A 117 -6.03 9.23 -1.76
N GLN A 118 -5.98 7.90 -1.60
CA GLN A 118 -5.70 6.98 -2.70
C GLN A 118 -6.79 7.02 -3.78
N ALA A 119 -8.06 7.05 -3.39
CA ALA A 119 -9.17 7.18 -4.34
C ALA A 119 -9.07 8.45 -5.18
N SER A 120 -8.47 9.51 -4.63
CA SER A 120 -8.29 10.80 -5.32
C SER A 120 -7.04 10.83 -6.19
N VAL A 121 -5.87 10.40 -5.67
CA VAL A 121 -4.59 10.59 -6.37
C VAL A 121 -4.33 9.56 -7.46
N ASN A 122 -4.83 8.31 -7.32
CA ASN A 122 -4.60 7.26 -8.30
C ASN A 122 -5.25 7.56 -9.67
N PRO A 123 -6.54 7.91 -9.76
CA PRO A 123 -7.12 8.34 -11.04
C PRO A 123 -6.49 9.65 -11.54
N TYR A 124 -6.24 10.60 -10.63
CA TYR A 124 -5.71 11.91 -11.01
C TYR A 124 -4.37 11.79 -11.74
N ILE A 125 -3.43 10.95 -11.26
CA ILE A 125 -2.11 10.77 -11.91
C ILE A 125 -2.23 10.11 -13.29
N THR A 126 -3.25 9.29 -13.54
CA THR A 126 -3.48 8.68 -14.85
C THR A 126 -3.96 9.69 -15.87
N ILE A 127 -4.80 10.65 -15.43
CA ILE A 127 -5.39 11.69 -16.26
C ILE A 127 -4.39 12.83 -16.50
N LEU A 128 -3.43 13.04 -15.62
CA LEU A 128 -2.45 14.13 -15.68
C LEU A 128 -1.40 13.87 -16.75
N GLY A 129 -1.68 14.19 -18.01
CA GLY A 129 -0.76 14.09 -19.14
C GLY A 129 -1.05 12.93 -20.10
N PRO A 130 -0.17 12.65 -21.09
CA PRO A 130 -0.40 11.66 -22.12
C PRO A 130 -0.60 10.24 -21.56
N LEU A 131 -1.61 9.50 -22.07
CA LEU A 131 -1.92 8.13 -21.64
C LEU A 131 -0.74 7.18 -21.82
N ASP A 132 0.05 7.31 -22.88
CA ASP A 132 1.22 6.47 -23.18
C ASP A 132 2.28 6.51 -22.06
N SER A 133 2.34 7.60 -21.28
CA SER A 133 3.28 7.77 -20.16
C SER A 133 2.66 7.53 -18.78
N ALA A 134 1.39 7.13 -18.70
CA ALA A 134 0.68 6.93 -17.43
C ALA A 134 1.36 5.89 -16.54
N ALA A 135 1.74 4.73 -17.09
CA ALA A 135 2.44 3.68 -16.35
C ALA A 135 3.77 4.16 -15.73
N LYS A 136 4.52 4.98 -16.46
CA LYS A 136 5.77 5.58 -15.95
C LYS A 136 5.51 6.53 -14.79
N ARG A 137 4.47 7.38 -14.89
CA ARG A 137 4.08 8.30 -13.80
C ARG A 137 3.64 7.54 -12.56
N ILE A 138 2.80 6.50 -12.71
CA ILE A 138 2.35 5.65 -11.60
C ILE A 138 3.54 4.98 -10.91
N SER A 139 4.50 4.44 -11.68
CA SER A 139 5.70 3.81 -11.12
C SER A 139 6.57 4.81 -10.35
N MET A 140 6.73 6.05 -10.85
CA MET A 140 7.43 7.12 -10.12
C MET A 140 6.73 7.45 -8.79
N MET A 141 5.41 7.49 -8.77
CA MET A 141 4.63 7.71 -7.55
C MET A 141 4.77 6.54 -6.58
N GLY A 142 4.80 5.31 -7.11
CA GLY A 142 5.09 4.11 -6.32
C GLY A 142 6.43 4.18 -5.60
N ILE A 143 7.48 4.68 -6.27
CA ILE A 143 8.79 4.93 -5.66
C ILE A 143 8.67 5.94 -4.51
N CYS A 144 7.99 7.08 -4.71
CA CYS A 144 7.78 8.07 -3.65
C CYS A 144 7.07 7.45 -2.43
N ASN A 145 6.04 6.65 -2.66
CA ASN A 145 5.30 5.97 -1.61
C ASN A 145 6.19 5.00 -0.81
N LYS A 146 6.98 4.17 -1.49
CA LYS A 146 7.81 3.14 -0.81
C LYS A 146 9.00 3.74 -0.09
N LEU A 147 9.63 4.80 -0.62
CA LEU A 147 10.68 5.54 0.08
C LEU A 147 10.16 6.24 1.33
N ALA A 148 8.89 6.62 1.36
CA ALA A 148 8.27 7.25 2.53
C ALA A 148 8.00 6.27 3.68
N TRP A 149 7.85 4.97 3.40
CA TRP A 149 7.45 3.96 4.41
C TRP A 149 8.37 3.89 5.63
N PRO A 150 9.71 3.89 5.52
CA PRO A 150 10.62 3.83 6.68
C PRO A 150 10.74 5.17 7.43
N ILE A 151 10.35 6.28 6.80
CA ILE A 151 10.62 7.63 7.33
C ILE A 151 10.00 7.86 8.72
N PRO A 152 8.74 7.46 9.02
CA PRO A 152 8.16 7.72 10.36
C PRO A 152 8.97 7.09 11.48
N SER A 153 9.41 5.83 11.31
CA SER A 153 10.20 5.12 12.32
C SER A 153 11.53 5.81 12.57
N ILE A 154 12.24 6.16 11.49
CA ILE A 154 13.54 6.83 11.57
C ILE A 154 13.40 8.24 12.15
N PHE A 155 12.39 9.00 11.71
CA PHE A 155 12.11 10.35 12.18
C PHE A 155 11.84 10.37 13.70
N ILE A 156 11.01 9.45 14.20
CA ILE A 156 10.66 9.40 15.63
C ILE A 156 11.86 8.99 16.47
N VAL A 157 12.62 7.97 16.06
CA VAL A 157 13.87 7.56 16.72
C VAL A 157 14.88 8.70 16.76
N TRP A 158 15.10 9.39 15.64
CA TRP A 158 15.99 10.55 15.55
C TRP A 158 15.53 11.71 16.43
N LEU A 159 14.23 12.04 16.43
CA LEU A 159 13.68 13.14 17.21
C LEU A 159 13.76 12.89 18.70
N LEU A 160 13.59 11.65 19.14
CA LEU A 160 13.61 11.27 20.56
C LEU A 160 15.01 10.93 21.06
N GLY A 161 15.94 10.61 20.16
CA GLY A 161 17.28 10.14 20.52
C GLY A 161 17.27 8.79 21.28
N LYS A 162 16.23 7.97 21.08
CA LYS A 162 16.01 6.68 21.74
C LYS A 162 15.93 5.56 20.73
N ASP A 163 16.48 4.39 21.02
CA ASP A 163 16.19 3.18 20.25
C ASP A 163 14.74 2.72 20.43
N VAL A 164 14.21 1.98 19.44
CA VAL A 164 12.81 1.56 19.39
C VAL A 164 12.33 0.87 20.67
N HIS A 165 13.17 0.00 21.25
CA HIS A 165 12.82 -0.74 22.46
C HIS A 165 12.77 0.13 23.74
N LEU A 166 13.28 1.37 23.66
CA LEU A 166 13.25 2.34 24.75
C LEU A 166 12.13 3.41 24.57
N ILE A 167 11.41 3.34 23.46
CA ILE A 167 10.33 4.28 23.18
C ILE A 167 9.07 3.75 23.86
N GLY A 168 8.52 4.55 24.80
CA GLY A 168 7.19 4.32 25.36
C GLY A 168 6.10 5.03 24.57
N ILE A 169 4.84 4.65 24.78
CA ILE A 169 3.71 5.32 24.14
C ILE A 169 3.61 6.78 24.54
N GLU A 170 4.04 7.14 25.76
CA GLU A 170 4.11 8.50 26.27
C GLU A 170 5.08 9.41 25.51
N ASP A 171 6.10 8.84 24.88
CA ASP A 171 7.08 9.57 24.07
C ASP A 171 6.50 10.02 22.72
N LEU A 172 5.39 9.42 22.27
CA LEU A 172 4.83 9.62 20.93
C LEU A 172 4.10 10.95 20.76
N SER A 173 3.67 11.61 21.84
CA SER A 173 2.89 12.86 21.77
C SER A 173 3.61 13.96 20.99
N LYS A 174 4.89 14.22 21.31
CA LYS A 174 5.68 15.26 20.63
C LYS A 174 5.87 15.00 19.13
N PRO A 175 6.33 13.81 18.67
CA PRO A 175 6.40 13.49 17.25
C PRO A 175 5.05 13.63 16.54
N PHE A 176 3.96 13.17 17.15
CA PHE A 176 2.64 13.20 16.54
C PHE A 176 2.09 14.62 16.38
N TRP A 177 2.35 15.54 17.32
CA TRP A 177 2.02 16.95 17.13
C TRP A 177 2.73 17.56 15.92
N ILE A 178 3.99 17.23 15.68
CA ILE A 178 4.72 17.68 14.49
C ILE A 178 4.06 17.14 13.22
N ILE A 179 3.67 15.85 13.22
CA ILE A 179 3.01 15.22 12.08
C ILE A 179 1.62 15.84 11.82
N ILE A 180 0.85 16.17 12.87
CA ILE A 180 -0.46 16.85 12.76
C ILE A 180 -0.28 18.19 12.04
N VAL A 181 0.67 19.01 12.48
CA VAL A 181 0.93 20.32 11.86
C VAL A 181 1.36 20.15 10.40
N ALA A 182 2.21 19.15 10.11
CA ALA A 182 2.64 18.85 8.74
C ALA A 182 1.45 18.42 7.84
N PHE A 183 0.58 17.54 8.32
CA PHE A 183 -0.59 17.13 7.55
C PHE A 183 -1.60 18.27 7.34
N LEU A 184 -1.84 19.11 8.34
CA LEU A 184 -2.69 20.30 8.17
C LEU A 184 -2.10 21.28 7.15
N ALA A 185 -0.78 21.52 7.20
CA ALA A 185 -0.09 22.32 6.19
C ALA A 185 -0.21 21.71 4.79
N LEU A 186 -0.04 20.38 4.65
CA LEU A 186 -0.24 19.69 3.37
C LEU A 186 -1.71 19.76 2.90
N GLY A 187 -2.68 19.72 3.80
CA GLY A 187 -4.09 19.91 3.49
C GLY A 187 -4.37 21.29 2.91
N VAL A 188 -3.81 22.34 3.50
CA VAL A 188 -3.88 23.70 2.97
C VAL A 188 -3.17 23.82 1.63
N LEU A 189 -1.97 23.26 1.50
CA LEU A 189 -1.22 23.25 0.25
C LEU A 189 -1.99 22.49 -0.85
N ALA A 190 -2.59 21.36 -0.55
CA ALA A 190 -3.43 20.61 -1.50
C ALA A 190 -4.64 21.44 -1.94
N PHE A 191 -5.26 22.19 -1.02
CA PHE A 191 -6.38 23.08 -1.32
C PHE A 191 -5.98 24.26 -2.20
N LEU A 192 -4.80 24.83 -1.99
CA LEU A 192 -4.28 25.98 -2.74
C LEU A 192 -3.54 25.58 -4.03
N ALA A 193 -3.13 24.30 -4.14
CA ALA A 193 -2.32 23.83 -5.26
C ALA A 193 -2.96 24.16 -6.62
N PRO A 194 -2.16 24.58 -7.63
CA PRO A 194 -2.63 24.85 -8.98
C PRO A 194 -2.86 23.55 -9.75
N LEU A 195 -3.62 22.64 -9.16
CA LEU A 195 -4.00 21.39 -9.80
C LEU A 195 -5.19 21.65 -10.71
N PRO A 196 -5.13 21.34 -12.02
CA PRO A 196 -6.27 21.47 -12.90
C PRO A 196 -7.43 20.59 -12.40
N GLU A 197 -8.64 21.11 -12.44
CA GLU A 197 -9.81 20.25 -12.25
C GLU A 197 -9.93 19.37 -13.50
N VAL A 198 -9.79 18.07 -13.31
CA VAL A 198 -9.82 17.06 -14.37
C VAL A 198 -11.02 16.18 -14.12
N LYS A 199 -11.85 16.02 -15.14
CA LYS A 199 -12.87 14.96 -15.16
C LYS A 199 -12.19 13.68 -15.63
N ALA A 200 -12.45 12.56 -14.96
CA ALA A 200 -11.97 11.27 -15.41
C ALA A 200 -12.59 10.92 -16.78
N ALA A 201 -11.80 10.40 -17.70
CA ALA A 201 -12.33 9.82 -18.92
C ALA A 201 -13.31 8.69 -18.51
N GLY A 202 -14.53 8.72 -19.03
CA GLY A 202 -15.62 7.81 -18.68
C GLY A 202 -16.59 8.33 -17.62
N GLU A 203 -16.43 9.55 -17.08
CA GLU A 203 -17.47 10.17 -16.24
C GLU A 203 -18.69 10.63 -17.05
N ASP A 204 -18.51 10.92 -18.34
CA ASP A 204 -19.56 11.37 -19.27
C ASP A 204 -19.80 10.36 -20.43
N GLU A 205 -19.07 9.25 -20.53
CA GLU A 205 -19.26 8.23 -21.55
C GLU A 205 -20.32 7.22 -21.11
N SER A 206 -21.32 7.02 -21.96
CA SER A 206 -22.37 6.02 -21.71
C SER A 206 -21.75 4.62 -21.64
N GLU A 207 -22.20 3.81 -20.68
CA GLU A 207 -21.76 2.41 -20.48
C GLU A 207 -21.90 1.53 -21.75
N GLU A 208 -22.61 2.04 -22.78
CA GLU A 208 -22.87 1.37 -24.05
C GLU A 208 -21.68 1.38 -25.02
N GLU A 209 -20.82 2.40 -25.03
CA GLU A 209 -19.68 2.50 -25.96
C GLU A 209 -18.52 1.57 -25.56
N GLU A 210 -18.28 1.36 -24.27
CA GLU A 210 -17.27 0.41 -23.77
C GLU A 210 -17.68 -1.07 -24.01
N SER A 211 -19.00 -1.33 -24.08
CA SER A 211 -19.56 -2.66 -24.27
C SER A 211 -19.40 -3.21 -25.70
N ALA A 212 -19.28 -2.35 -26.70
CA ALA A 212 -19.18 -2.76 -28.11
C ALA A 212 -17.79 -3.33 -28.47
N ALA A 213 -16.76 -3.06 -27.68
CA ALA A 213 -15.38 -3.42 -27.98
C ALA A 213 -14.99 -4.84 -27.53
N CYS A 214 -15.75 -5.48 -26.64
CA CYS A 214 -15.38 -6.80 -26.11
C CYS A 214 -16.53 -7.82 -26.20
N ALA A 215 -16.44 -8.71 -27.19
CA ALA A 215 -17.42 -9.79 -27.42
C ALA A 215 -17.55 -10.74 -26.20
N TYR A 216 -16.48 -10.93 -25.43
CA TYR A 216 -16.50 -11.78 -24.23
C TYR A 216 -17.35 -11.14 -23.11
N ALA A 217 -17.18 -9.84 -22.86
CA ALA A 217 -17.97 -9.13 -21.86
C ALA A 217 -19.47 -9.02 -22.23
N ALA A 218 -19.79 -8.97 -23.52
CA ALA A 218 -21.17 -8.91 -24.01
C ALA A 218 -22.01 -10.14 -23.61
N THR A 219 -21.38 -11.30 -23.44
CA THR A 219 -22.04 -12.56 -23.03
C THR A 219 -22.31 -12.65 -21.55
N LYS A 220 -21.74 -11.77 -20.72
CA LYS A 220 -21.81 -11.81 -19.28
C LYS A 220 -22.89 -10.88 -18.70
N THR A 221 -23.52 -11.32 -17.62
CA THR A 221 -24.56 -10.58 -16.90
C THR A 221 -24.10 -10.08 -15.54
N SER A 222 -22.96 -10.58 -15.02
CA SER A 222 -22.41 -10.24 -13.73
C SER A 222 -20.88 -10.22 -13.76
N VAL A 223 -20.28 -9.30 -12.98
CA VAL A 223 -18.83 -9.22 -12.77
C VAL A 223 -18.24 -10.49 -12.17
N PHE A 224 -19.03 -11.25 -11.44
CA PHE A 224 -18.62 -12.53 -10.81
C PHE A 224 -18.48 -13.69 -11.82
N GLN A 225 -18.86 -13.48 -13.08
CA GLN A 225 -18.66 -14.47 -14.14
C GLN A 225 -17.28 -14.39 -14.82
N PHE A 226 -16.43 -13.46 -14.39
CA PHE A 226 -15.09 -13.30 -14.90
C PHE A 226 -14.08 -14.04 -14.01
N THR A 227 -13.85 -15.32 -14.31
CA THR A 227 -12.97 -16.18 -13.49
C THR A 227 -11.57 -15.61 -13.32
N HIS A 228 -10.96 -15.07 -14.39
CA HIS A 228 -9.64 -14.44 -14.31
C HIS A 228 -9.62 -13.22 -13.38
N LEU A 229 -10.70 -12.46 -13.30
CA LEU A 229 -10.84 -11.34 -12.36
C LEU A 229 -10.90 -11.83 -10.92
N LEU A 230 -11.75 -12.83 -10.63
CA LEU A 230 -11.89 -13.36 -9.27
C LEU A 230 -10.58 -13.98 -8.76
N LEU A 231 -9.89 -14.74 -9.63
CA LEU A 231 -8.55 -15.26 -9.33
C LEU A 231 -7.53 -14.13 -9.15
N GLY A 232 -7.66 -13.05 -9.94
CA GLY A 232 -6.86 -11.83 -9.83
C GLY A 232 -7.12 -11.07 -8.53
N CYS A 233 -8.37 -10.99 -8.08
CA CYS A 233 -8.72 -10.42 -6.77
C CYS A 233 -8.06 -11.18 -5.62
N LEU A 234 -8.08 -12.52 -5.66
CA LEU A 234 -7.38 -13.33 -4.67
C LEU A 234 -5.87 -13.14 -4.75
N ALA A 235 -5.30 -13.09 -5.97
CA ALA A 235 -3.87 -12.83 -6.15
C ALA A 235 -3.47 -11.45 -5.60
N LEU A 236 -4.29 -10.42 -5.83
CA LEU A 236 -4.07 -9.07 -5.30
C LEU A 236 -4.22 -9.01 -3.77
N PHE A 237 -5.22 -9.70 -3.21
CA PHE A 237 -5.39 -9.85 -1.78
C PHE A 237 -4.15 -10.44 -1.10
N LEU A 238 -3.65 -11.56 -1.63
CA LEU A 238 -2.45 -12.21 -1.13
C LEU A 238 -1.21 -11.33 -1.32
N TYR A 239 -1.08 -10.69 -2.49
CA TYR A 239 0.04 -9.78 -2.77
C TYR A 239 0.09 -8.61 -1.78
N VAL A 240 -1.01 -7.86 -1.60
CA VAL A 240 -1.04 -6.72 -0.68
C VAL A 240 -0.71 -7.17 0.74
N GLY A 241 -1.20 -8.33 1.13
CA GLY A 241 -0.90 -8.89 2.44
C GLY A 241 0.58 -9.20 2.64
N VAL A 242 1.23 -9.93 1.72
CA VAL A 242 2.66 -10.28 1.85
C VAL A 242 3.57 -9.06 1.66
N GLU A 243 3.20 -8.09 0.82
CA GLU A 243 3.91 -6.83 0.71
C GLU A 243 3.85 -6.06 2.04
N THR A 244 2.67 -6.00 2.67
CA THR A 244 2.49 -5.34 3.98
C THR A 244 3.27 -6.07 5.08
N VAL A 245 3.32 -7.41 5.08
CA VAL A 245 4.21 -8.17 5.95
C VAL A 245 5.65 -7.76 5.70
N SER A 246 6.13 -7.76 4.45
CA SER A 246 7.52 -7.41 4.13
C SER A 246 7.93 -6.00 4.59
N LEU A 247 7.02 -5.03 4.50
CA LEU A 247 7.27 -3.63 4.86
C LEU A 247 7.02 -3.35 6.34
N GLY A 248 5.98 -3.95 6.91
CA GLY A 248 5.46 -3.62 8.24
C GLY A 248 6.14 -4.35 9.38
N THR A 249 6.81 -5.49 9.11
CA THR A 249 7.38 -6.33 10.18
C THR A 249 8.86 -6.08 10.44
N LEU A 250 9.57 -5.34 9.58
CA LEU A 250 11.04 -5.21 9.63
C LEU A 250 11.57 -4.64 10.94
N VAL A 251 10.96 -3.56 11.43
CA VAL A 251 11.41 -2.93 12.68
C VAL A 251 11.16 -3.86 13.87
N ASP A 252 9.99 -4.49 13.91
CA ASP A 252 9.63 -5.48 14.94
C ASP A 252 10.53 -6.72 14.84
N TYR A 253 10.84 -7.20 13.63
CA TYR A 253 11.73 -8.34 13.45
C TYR A 253 13.16 -8.02 13.90
N ALA A 254 13.73 -6.87 13.49
CA ALA A 254 15.04 -6.42 13.95
C ALA A 254 15.10 -6.27 15.48
N ASN A 255 14.02 -5.70 16.07
CA ASN A 255 13.90 -5.56 17.52
C ASN A 255 13.84 -6.92 18.22
N SER A 256 13.11 -7.91 17.69
CA SER A 256 13.03 -9.26 18.26
C SER A 256 14.34 -10.04 18.17
N LEU A 257 15.23 -9.69 17.25
CA LEU A 257 16.59 -10.23 17.13
C LEU A 257 17.60 -9.50 18.03
N GLY A 258 17.20 -8.44 18.75
CA GLY A 258 18.09 -7.61 19.56
C GLY A 258 19.09 -6.80 18.74
N LEU A 259 18.81 -6.52 17.46
CA LEU A 259 19.72 -5.78 16.58
C LEU A 259 19.74 -4.30 16.96
N PRO A 260 20.93 -3.67 17.09
CA PRO A 260 21.02 -2.25 17.41
C PRO A 260 20.47 -1.39 16.26
N GLY A 261 19.82 -0.30 16.60
CA GLY A 261 19.26 0.62 15.60
C GLY A 261 18.15 0.01 14.75
N ALA A 262 17.24 -0.76 15.36
CA ALA A 262 16.18 -1.53 14.69
C ALA A 262 15.40 -0.71 13.66
N ALA A 263 15.15 0.60 13.90
CA ALA A 263 14.47 1.48 12.96
C ALA A 263 15.18 1.61 11.60
N ASN A 264 16.51 1.48 11.55
CA ASN A 264 17.27 1.60 10.31
C ASN A 264 17.01 0.41 9.36
N TYR A 265 16.58 -0.74 9.90
CA TYR A 265 16.22 -1.89 9.07
C TYR A 265 14.93 -1.67 8.27
N ALA A 266 14.12 -0.66 8.63
CA ALA A 266 12.93 -0.27 7.87
C ALA A 266 13.21 0.05 6.39
N TRP A 267 14.45 0.36 6.01
CA TRP A 267 14.86 0.60 4.62
C TRP A 267 15.04 -0.66 3.77
N ILE A 268 15.21 -1.81 4.39
CA ILE A 268 15.59 -3.06 3.68
C ILE A 268 14.55 -3.44 2.61
N ALA A 269 13.26 -3.50 2.96
CA ALA A 269 12.23 -3.85 1.98
C ALA A 269 11.96 -2.74 0.96
N PRO A 270 11.82 -1.45 1.35
CA PRO A 270 11.64 -0.36 0.40
C PRO A 270 12.73 -0.27 -0.67
N ILE A 271 14.00 -0.48 -0.31
CA ILE A 271 15.11 -0.50 -1.27
C ILE A 271 14.91 -1.60 -2.32
N GLY A 272 14.56 -2.81 -1.90
CA GLY A 272 14.25 -3.91 -2.82
C GLY A 272 13.12 -3.55 -3.79
N ILE A 273 12.01 -2.99 -3.27
CA ILE A 273 10.86 -2.58 -4.09
C ILE A 273 11.25 -1.47 -5.09
N VAL A 274 12.00 -0.47 -4.65
CA VAL A 274 12.43 0.65 -5.51
C VAL A 274 13.33 0.16 -6.65
N ILE A 275 14.27 -0.73 -6.36
CA ILE A 275 15.11 -1.36 -7.40
C ILE A 275 14.22 -2.07 -8.42
N GLY A 276 13.24 -2.85 -7.96
CA GLY A 276 12.32 -3.52 -8.85
C GLY A 276 11.46 -2.57 -9.69
N TYR A 277 10.96 -1.47 -9.14
CA TYR A 277 10.23 -0.45 -9.91
C TYR A 277 11.12 0.19 -10.99
N ILE A 278 12.38 0.51 -10.66
CA ILE A 278 13.33 1.06 -11.65
C ILE A 278 13.57 0.07 -12.78
N CYS A 279 13.80 -1.22 -12.45
CA CYS A 279 13.93 -2.27 -13.45
C CYS A 279 12.64 -2.39 -14.31
N GLY A 280 11.47 -2.33 -13.68
CA GLY A 280 10.18 -2.39 -14.40
C GLY A 280 9.97 -1.24 -15.38
N ILE A 281 10.30 -0.01 -15.00
CA ILE A 281 10.23 1.17 -15.87
C ILE A 281 11.10 1.01 -17.14
N ILE A 282 12.25 0.33 -17.00
CA ILE A 282 13.19 0.10 -18.10
C ILE A 282 12.75 -1.08 -18.97
N LEU A 283 12.27 -2.15 -18.35
CA LEU A 283 12.05 -3.44 -19.02
C LEU A 283 10.64 -3.59 -19.62
N ILE A 284 9.61 -3.00 -18.99
CA ILE A 284 8.20 -3.14 -19.42
C ILE A 284 7.77 -1.90 -20.23
N PRO A 285 7.07 -2.04 -21.35
CA PRO A 285 6.75 -3.27 -22.10
C PRO A 285 7.83 -3.67 -23.11
N LYS A 286 8.93 -2.90 -23.19
CA LYS A 286 9.90 -2.96 -24.30
C LYS A 286 10.58 -4.32 -24.44
N TYR A 287 10.94 -4.97 -23.33
CA TYR A 287 11.71 -6.23 -23.30
C TYR A 287 10.91 -7.40 -22.74
N ILE A 288 9.99 -7.15 -21.79
CA ILE A 288 9.19 -8.18 -21.15
C ILE A 288 7.72 -7.78 -21.07
N SER A 289 6.81 -8.77 -21.18
CA SER A 289 5.40 -8.56 -20.95
C SER A 289 5.06 -8.49 -19.44
N GLN A 290 3.91 -7.93 -19.10
CA GLN A 290 3.41 -7.89 -17.73
C GLN A 290 3.30 -9.27 -17.09
N ALA A 291 2.83 -10.28 -17.83
CA ALA A 291 2.72 -11.65 -17.34
C ALA A 291 4.10 -12.28 -17.06
N VAL A 292 5.10 -12.00 -17.91
CA VAL A 292 6.49 -12.45 -17.69
C VAL A 292 7.08 -11.74 -16.47
N ALA A 293 6.86 -10.44 -16.34
CA ALA A 293 7.29 -9.66 -15.16
C ALA A 293 6.70 -10.25 -13.87
N LEU A 294 5.39 -10.53 -13.85
CA LEU A 294 4.71 -11.12 -12.69
C LEU A 294 5.29 -12.51 -12.35
N LYS A 295 5.56 -13.35 -13.36
CA LYS A 295 6.18 -14.67 -13.18
C LYS A 295 7.58 -14.57 -12.58
N LEU A 296 8.43 -13.67 -13.10
CA LEU A 296 9.79 -13.47 -12.58
C LEU A 296 9.75 -12.94 -11.14
N CYS A 297 8.91 -11.95 -10.89
CA CYS A 297 8.75 -11.35 -9.58
C CYS A 297 8.23 -12.35 -8.53
N SER A 298 7.21 -13.16 -8.85
CA SER A 298 6.72 -14.17 -7.92
C SER A 298 7.76 -15.27 -7.66
N SER A 299 8.53 -15.70 -8.67
CA SER A 299 9.63 -16.65 -8.47
C SER A 299 10.73 -16.08 -7.57
N LEU A 300 11.06 -14.80 -7.75
CA LEU A 300 12.07 -14.11 -6.93
C LEU A 300 11.59 -13.94 -5.48
N ALA A 301 10.29 -13.62 -5.29
CA ALA A 301 9.68 -13.53 -3.98
C ALA A 301 9.66 -14.87 -3.23
N ILE A 302 9.40 -15.98 -3.94
CA ILE A 302 9.50 -17.35 -3.40
C ILE A 302 10.92 -17.62 -2.93
N ALA A 303 11.92 -17.33 -3.76
CA ALA A 303 13.33 -17.52 -3.38
C ALA A 303 13.69 -16.66 -2.14
N GLY A 304 13.27 -15.39 -2.12
CA GLY A 304 13.45 -14.50 -0.98
C GLY A 304 12.80 -15.05 0.29
N ALA A 305 11.54 -15.48 0.24
CA ALA A 305 10.83 -16.05 1.38
C ALA A 305 11.51 -17.32 1.92
N LEU A 306 11.95 -18.22 1.05
CA LEU A 306 12.72 -19.41 1.46
C LEU A 306 14.03 -19.03 2.13
N LEU A 307 14.76 -18.06 1.60
CA LEU A 307 16.02 -17.61 2.20
C LEU A 307 15.79 -16.97 3.57
N VAL A 308 14.70 -16.19 3.75
CA VAL A 308 14.34 -15.62 5.06
C VAL A 308 14.21 -16.71 6.12
N VAL A 309 13.52 -17.83 5.83
CA VAL A 309 13.20 -18.84 6.83
C VAL A 309 14.29 -19.91 7.00
N LEU A 310 15.16 -20.11 5.99
CA LEU A 310 16.17 -21.18 5.99
C LEU A 310 17.57 -20.71 6.37
N THR A 311 17.86 -19.40 6.38
CA THR A 311 19.17 -18.87 6.72
C THR A 311 19.28 -18.54 8.21
N PRO A 312 20.50 -18.39 8.78
CA PRO A 312 20.67 -17.89 10.14
C PRO A 312 19.96 -16.55 10.38
N ALA A 313 19.42 -16.36 11.59
CA ALA A 313 18.57 -15.23 11.94
C ALA A 313 19.23 -13.87 11.67
N GLU A 314 20.52 -13.73 11.94
CA GLU A 314 21.26 -12.46 11.79
C GLU A 314 21.33 -11.98 10.34
N ILE A 315 21.32 -12.90 9.36
CA ILE A 315 21.39 -12.55 7.94
C ILE A 315 20.02 -12.66 7.23
N SER A 316 19.08 -13.37 7.83
CA SER A 316 17.74 -13.62 7.25
C SER A 316 17.00 -12.34 6.95
N ILE A 317 17.13 -11.30 7.79
CA ILE A 317 16.48 -10.01 7.64
C ILE A 317 16.81 -9.32 6.31
N TYR A 318 18.03 -9.50 5.80
CA TYR A 318 18.45 -8.89 4.52
C TYR A 318 17.76 -9.56 3.31
N PHE A 319 17.36 -10.83 3.42
CA PHE A 319 16.62 -11.51 2.35
C PHE A 319 15.17 -11.05 2.23
N ILE A 320 14.66 -10.30 3.23
CA ILE A 320 13.38 -9.60 3.08
C ILE A 320 13.45 -8.56 1.94
N SER A 321 14.63 -7.96 1.67
CA SER A 321 14.81 -7.10 0.51
C SER A 321 14.59 -7.84 -0.81
N LEU A 322 15.07 -9.08 -0.93
CA LEU A 322 14.86 -9.91 -2.12
C LEU A 322 13.39 -10.30 -2.27
N MET A 323 12.74 -10.67 -1.17
CA MET A 323 11.29 -10.96 -1.15
C MET A 323 10.48 -9.72 -1.57
N ALA A 324 10.83 -8.55 -1.04
CA ALA A 324 10.21 -7.27 -1.36
C ALA A 324 10.48 -6.81 -2.79
N LEU A 325 11.69 -7.04 -3.33
CA LEU A 325 12.01 -6.83 -4.74
C LEU A 325 11.08 -7.67 -5.63
N GLY A 326 10.83 -8.92 -5.25
CA GLY A 326 9.82 -9.75 -5.92
C GLY A 326 8.41 -9.15 -5.86
N CYS A 327 8.03 -8.44 -4.79
CA CYS A 327 6.73 -7.77 -4.69
C CYS A 327 6.60 -6.54 -5.62
N SER A 328 7.68 -5.92 -6.04
CA SER A 328 7.70 -4.59 -6.68
C SER A 328 6.79 -4.46 -7.91
N LEU A 329 6.87 -5.39 -8.86
CA LEU A 329 6.10 -5.32 -10.10
C LEU A 329 4.78 -6.11 -10.05
N MET A 330 4.44 -6.69 -8.90
CA MET A 330 3.19 -7.46 -8.78
C MET A 330 1.97 -6.56 -8.98
N TRP A 331 1.91 -5.39 -8.31
CA TRP A 331 0.81 -4.44 -8.50
C TRP A 331 0.65 -3.98 -9.94
N PRO A 332 1.70 -3.44 -10.61
CA PRO A 332 1.59 -2.97 -11.99
C PRO A 332 1.23 -4.07 -12.99
N ALA A 333 1.53 -5.33 -12.66
CA ALA A 333 1.25 -6.46 -13.54
C ALA A 333 -0.11 -7.13 -13.25
N LEU A 334 -0.46 -7.35 -11.98
CA LEU A 334 -1.72 -7.99 -11.58
C LEU A 334 -2.94 -7.17 -12.01
N TRP A 335 -2.89 -5.86 -11.81
CA TRP A 335 -4.02 -4.98 -12.09
C TRP A 335 -4.48 -5.07 -13.55
N PRO A 336 -3.63 -4.84 -14.57
CA PRO A 336 -4.07 -4.93 -15.96
C PRO A 336 -4.47 -6.35 -16.37
N LEU A 337 -3.80 -7.39 -15.86
CA LEU A 337 -4.14 -8.78 -16.17
C LEU A 337 -5.51 -9.17 -15.61
N ALA A 338 -5.88 -8.70 -14.44
CA ALA A 338 -7.18 -8.94 -13.83
C ALA A 338 -8.30 -8.12 -14.50
N MET A 339 -7.99 -6.91 -14.95
CA MET A 339 -8.94 -5.98 -15.59
C MET A 339 -9.17 -6.25 -17.07
N ALA A 340 -8.40 -7.16 -17.68
CA ALA A 340 -8.49 -7.45 -19.11
C ALA A 340 -9.88 -7.96 -19.50
N ASP A 341 -10.40 -7.48 -20.62
CA ASP A 341 -11.64 -7.94 -21.27
C ASP A 341 -12.93 -7.77 -20.44
N LEU A 342 -12.97 -6.84 -19.47
CA LEU A 342 -14.16 -6.62 -18.63
C LEU A 342 -15.27 -5.78 -19.29
N GLY A 343 -14.95 -4.98 -20.31
CA GLY A 343 -15.91 -4.10 -20.99
C GLY A 343 -16.72 -3.27 -19.97
N LYS A 344 -18.06 -3.30 -20.07
CA LYS A 344 -18.98 -2.58 -19.16
C LYS A 344 -18.79 -2.89 -17.65
N PHE A 345 -18.09 -3.95 -17.29
CA PHE A 345 -17.82 -4.34 -15.90
C PHE A 345 -16.51 -3.78 -15.35
N THR A 346 -15.78 -2.95 -16.10
CA THR A 346 -14.51 -2.35 -15.70
C THR A 346 -14.59 -1.62 -14.35
N LYS A 347 -15.64 -0.79 -14.13
CA LYS A 347 -15.85 -0.10 -12.85
C LYS A 347 -16.08 -1.06 -11.69
N SER A 348 -16.92 -2.07 -11.88
CA SER A 348 -17.20 -3.10 -10.84
C SER A 348 -15.98 -3.97 -10.56
N GLY A 349 -15.22 -4.35 -11.60
CA GLY A 349 -13.98 -5.11 -11.47
C GLY A 349 -12.92 -4.33 -10.70
N SER A 350 -12.74 -3.05 -11.01
CA SER A 350 -11.85 -2.15 -10.28
C SER A 350 -12.23 -2.05 -8.80
N SER A 351 -13.52 -1.95 -8.48
CA SER A 351 -14.00 -1.92 -7.09
C SER A 351 -13.66 -3.22 -6.35
N LEU A 352 -13.82 -4.39 -6.97
CA LEU A 352 -13.43 -5.67 -6.38
C LEU A 352 -11.93 -5.76 -6.10
N LEU A 353 -11.10 -5.26 -7.02
CA LEU A 353 -9.65 -5.21 -6.83
C LEU A 353 -9.26 -4.25 -5.68
N ILE A 354 -9.92 -3.10 -5.54
CA ILE A 354 -9.70 -2.19 -4.40
C ILE A 354 -10.09 -2.90 -3.09
N MET A 355 -11.22 -3.60 -3.04
CA MET A 355 -11.62 -4.36 -1.87
C MET A 355 -10.60 -5.46 -1.52
N ALA A 356 -9.94 -6.05 -2.50
CA ALA A 356 -8.89 -7.04 -2.28
C ALA A 356 -7.68 -6.49 -1.49
N MET A 357 -7.47 -5.16 -1.43
CA MET A 357 -6.44 -4.55 -0.57
C MET A 357 -6.62 -4.89 0.91
N PHE A 358 -7.78 -5.39 1.31
CA PHE A 358 -8.03 -5.92 2.65
C PHE A 358 -7.07 -7.07 3.05
N GLY A 359 -6.38 -7.70 2.11
CA GLY A 359 -5.28 -8.62 2.38
C GLY A 359 -4.20 -8.04 3.31
N GLY A 360 -3.96 -6.72 3.22
CA GLY A 360 -3.07 -5.99 4.12
C GLY A 360 -3.54 -5.95 5.58
N ALA A 361 -4.82 -6.23 5.86
CA ALA A 361 -5.32 -6.44 7.21
C ALA A 361 -5.08 -7.88 7.69
N VAL A 362 -5.35 -8.85 6.82
CA VAL A 362 -5.43 -10.27 7.22
C VAL A 362 -4.04 -10.88 7.41
N LEU A 363 -3.16 -10.75 6.43
CA LEU A 363 -1.87 -11.47 6.48
C LEU A 363 -0.91 -10.96 7.58
N PRO A 364 -0.77 -9.65 7.85
CA PRO A 364 0.03 -9.20 8.99
C PRO A 364 -0.51 -9.68 10.34
N THR A 365 -1.84 -9.74 10.51
CA THR A 365 -2.46 -10.28 11.72
C THR A 365 -2.16 -11.77 11.89
N LEU A 366 -2.25 -12.54 10.79
CA LEU A 366 -1.86 -13.96 10.79
C LEU A 366 -0.35 -14.12 11.08
N TYR A 367 0.50 -13.27 10.52
CA TYR A 367 1.93 -13.24 10.83
C TYR A 367 2.16 -13.01 12.33
N GLY A 368 1.47 -12.04 12.94
CA GLY A 368 1.56 -11.78 14.38
C GLY A 368 1.18 -12.99 15.22
N SER A 369 0.09 -13.70 14.85
CA SER A 369 -0.33 -14.93 15.53
C SER A 369 0.68 -16.07 15.36
N LEU A 370 1.24 -16.22 14.17
CA LEU A 370 2.30 -17.21 13.91
C LEU A 370 3.59 -16.87 14.66
N LYS A 371 3.94 -15.57 14.76
CA LYS A 371 5.09 -15.12 15.54
C LYS A 371 4.98 -15.53 17.00
N ASP A 372 3.79 -15.45 17.60
CA ASP A 372 3.53 -15.94 18.96
C ASP A 372 3.73 -17.46 19.08
N ALA A 373 3.39 -18.22 18.04
CA ALA A 373 3.42 -19.69 18.06
C ALA A 373 4.79 -20.27 17.70
N VAL A 374 5.48 -19.73 16.69
CA VAL A 374 6.69 -20.34 16.10
C VAL A 374 7.89 -19.41 16.04
N GLY A 375 7.77 -18.17 16.50
CA GLY A 375 8.81 -17.15 16.46
C GLY A 375 8.82 -16.31 15.18
N ALA A 376 9.49 -15.15 15.24
CA ALA A 376 9.41 -14.10 14.23
C ALA A 376 9.92 -14.55 12.84
N GLN A 377 11.03 -15.29 12.78
CA GLN A 377 11.60 -15.76 11.52
C GLN A 377 10.71 -16.83 10.87
N GLN A 378 10.25 -17.82 11.64
CA GLN A 378 9.45 -18.93 11.12
C GLN A 378 8.04 -18.49 10.70
N ALA A 379 7.53 -17.39 11.24
CA ALA A 379 6.25 -16.82 10.82
C ALA A 379 6.24 -16.41 9.34
N TYR A 380 7.38 -16.14 8.71
CA TYR A 380 7.47 -15.83 7.27
C TYR A 380 7.11 -17.00 6.35
N TRP A 381 6.99 -18.24 6.87
CA TRP A 381 6.42 -19.36 6.10
C TRP A 381 5.03 -19.05 5.54
N LEU A 382 4.29 -18.14 6.20
CA LEU A 382 3.01 -17.64 5.72
C LEU A 382 3.08 -17.07 4.28
N CYS A 383 4.20 -16.45 3.92
CA CYS A 383 4.37 -15.77 2.63
C CYS A 383 4.49 -16.77 1.47
N LEU A 384 5.02 -17.97 1.72
CA LEU A 384 5.31 -18.95 0.66
C LEU A 384 4.06 -19.41 -0.11
N PRO A 385 2.97 -19.90 0.53
CA PRO A 385 1.76 -20.29 -0.20
C PRO A 385 1.14 -19.11 -0.97
N CYS A 386 1.25 -17.89 -0.45
CA CYS A 386 0.77 -16.70 -1.12
C CYS A 386 1.51 -16.45 -2.44
N PHE A 387 2.84 -16.50 -2.42
CA PHE A 387 3.66 -16.32 -3.62
C PHE A 387 3.49 -17.47 -4.62
N LEU A 388 3.31 -18.71 -4.16
CA LEU A 388 2.98 -19.84 -5.04
C LEU A 388 1.65 -19.64 -5.77
N TYR A 389 0.64 -19.11 -5.07
CA TYR A 389 -0.63 -18.77 -5.72
C TYR A 389 -0.47 -17.66 -6.76
N ILE A 390 0.28 -16.60 -6.45
CA ILE A 390 0.54 -15.49 -7.38
C ILE A 390 1.31 -16.02 -8.62
N LEU A 391 2.25 -16.94 -8.42
CA LEU A 391 2.95 -17.61 -9.52
C LEU A 391 1.98 -18.43 -10.38
N TYR A 392 1.07 -19.21 -9.76
CA TYR A 392 0.00 -19.93 -10.48
C TYR A 392 -0.84 -18.95 -11.32
N TYR A 393 -1.28 -17.83 -10.72
CA TYR A 393 -2.03 -16.81 -11.44
C TYR A 393 -1.26 -16.26 -12.64
N SER A 394 0.04 -16.01 -12.50
CA SER A 394 0.90 -15.49 -13.56
C SER A 394 1.11 -16.45 -14.74
N ILE A 395 0.90 -17.75 -14.56
CA ILE A 395 1.09 -18.78 -15.58
C ILE A 395 -0.24 -19.18 -16.23
N HIS A 396 -1.25 -19.41 -15.42
CA HIS A 396 -2.53 -19.99 -15.83
C HIS A 396 -3.74 -19.09 -15.51
N GLY A 397 -3.84 -18.57 -14.28
CA GLY A 397 -5.07 -17.94 -13.77
C GLY A 397 -5.56 -16.76 -14.61
N TYR A 398 -4.67 -15.89 -15.05
CA TYR A 398 -5.04 -14.71 -15.86
C TYR A 398 -5.56 -15.05 -17.27
N LYS A 399 -5.36 -16.26 -17.76
CA LYS A 399 -5.80 -16.73 -19.10
C LYS A 399 -7.18 -17.36 -19.09
N ILE A 400 -7.72 -17.68 -17.91
CA ILE A 400 -8.99 -18.40 -17.79
C ILE A 400 -10.14 -17.47 -18.17
N ARG A 401 -10.84 -17.81 -19.25
CA ARG A 401 -11.97 -17.07 -19.82
C ARG A 401 -13.25 -17.95 -19.82
N SER A 402 -13.57 -18.59 -18.68
CA SER A 402 -14.77 -19.41 -18.51
C SER A 402 -15.95 -18.59 -18.01
#